data_01de5ff3912d446784c07a385234f5a8
#
_entry.id   01de5ff3912d446784c07a385234f5a8
#
_cell.length_a   1.000
_cell.length_b   1.000
_cell.length_c   1.000
_cell.angle_alpha   90.00
_cell.angle_beta   90.00
_cell.angle_gamma   90.00
#
_symmetry.space_group_name_H-M   'P 1'
#
loop_
_entity.id
_entity.type
_entity.pdbx_description
1 polymer ?
#
loop_
_entity_poly.entity_id
_entity_poly.type
_entity_poly.pdbx_seq_one_letter_code
_entity_poly.pdbx_strand_id
1 'polypeptide(L)'
;VAMLNDNPNMNLEIVGHCDDDEFLEGKINVRYKGIGKKRAGQVKRLIEAAGIAPERIMVSGRENTDPASTRDSEIARAQNRRVTFLVK
;
A
#
# COMPACT_ATOMS: atom_id res chain seq x y z
N VAL A 1 -12.12 -4.11 -8.60
CA VAL A 1 -12.37 -3.42 -9.89
C VAL A 1 -13.86 -3.39 -10.21
N ALA A 2 -14.56 -4.51 -10.08
CA ALA A 2 -16.00 -4.53 -10.34
C ALA A 2 -16.77 -3.50 -9.49
N MET A 3 -16.42 -3.38 -8.21
CA MET A 3 -17.03 -2.40 -7.31
C MET A 3 -16.83 -0.96 -7.81
N LEU A 4 -15.64 -0.64 -8.30
CA LEU A 4 -15.34 0.68 -8.86
C LEU A 4 -16.07 0.94 -10.17
N ASN A 5 -16.22 -0.07 -11.00
CA ASN A 5 -16.97 0.04 -12.25
C ASN A 5 -18.47 0.25 -11.99
N ASP A 6 -19.02 -0.42 -10.98
CA ASP A 6 -20.44 -0.33 -10.63
C ASP A 6 -20.80 0.96 -9.90
N ASN A 7 -19.78 1.67 -9.36
CA ASN A 7 -19.97 2.88 -8.56
C ASN A 7 -19.06 3.99 -9.09
N PRO A 8 -19.46 4.69 -10.17
CA PRO A 8 -18.57 5.66 -10.85
C PRO A 8 -18.17 6.86 -10.00
N ASN A 9 -18.89 7.15 -8.91
CA ASN A 9 -18.54 8.23 -7.99
C ASN A 9 -17.63 7.78 -6.84
N MET A 10 -17.32 6.49 -6.76
CA MET A 10 -16.45 5.94 -5.73
C MET A 10 -14.99 6.12 -6.11
N ASN A 11 -14.18 6.59 -5.16
CA ASN A 11 -12.74 6.67 -5.30
C ASN A 11 -12.08 5.71 -4.31
N LEU A 12 -10.83 5.37 -4.57
CA LEU A 12 -10.09 4.41 -3.77
C LEU A 12 -8.75 5.02 -3.34
N GLU A 13 -8.42 4.88 -2.07
CA GLU A 13 -7.08 5.15 -1.58
C GLU A 13 -6.39 3.82 -1.28
N ILE A 14 -5.23 3.61 -1.87
CA ILE A 14 -4.39 2.44 -1.63
C ILE A 14 -3.29 2.85 -0.67
N VAL A 15 -3.26 2.22 0.50
CA VAL A 15 -2.30 2.53 1.54
C VAL A 15 -1.30 1.39 1.65
N GLY A 16 -0.04 1.68 1.39
CA GLY A 16 1.03 0.70 1.49
C GLY A 16 1.71 0.76 2.85
N HIS A 17 2.05 -0.41 3.37
CA HIS A 17 2.70 -0.59 4.67
C HIS A 17 3.99 -1.37 4.50
N CYS A 18 4.89 -1.24 5.48
CA CYS A 18 6.10 -2.05 5.54
C CYS A 18 6.34 -2.55 6.96
N ASP A 19 7.24 -3.51 7.10
CA ASP A 19 7.69 -3.95 8.42
C ASP A 19 8.82 -3.05 8.95
N ASP A 20 9.21 -3.27 10.21
CA ASP A 20 10.25 -2.46 10.85
C ASP A 20 11.62 -2.63 10.20
N ASP A 21 11.94 -3.85 9.75
CA ASP A 21 13.23 -4.12 9.10
C ASP A 21 13.34 -3.37 7.78
N GLU A 22 12.28 -3.35 7.00
CA GLU A 22 12.24 -2.59 5.75
C GLU A 22 12.33 -1.09 5.99
N PHE A 23 11.70 -0.59 7.06
CA PHE A 23 11.77 0.81 7.42
C PHE A 23 13.19 1.21 7.81
N LEU A 24 13.86 0.42 8.63
CA LEU A 24 15.25 0.66 9.02
C LEU A 24 16.20 0.58 7.83
N GLU A 25 16.01 -0.41 6.97
CA GLU A 25 16.80 -0.55 5.75
C GLU A 25 16.63 0.66 4.84
N GLY A 26 15.45 1.26 4.78
CA GLY A 26 15.16 2.44 3.99
C GLY A 26 15.93 3.69 4.41
N LYS A 27 16.48 3.71 5.64
CA LYS A 27 17.32 4.82 6.11
C LYS A 27 18.72 4.79 5.50
N ILE A 28 19.17 3.63 5.07
CA ILE A 28 20.52 3.43 4.52
C ILE A 28 20.53 2.96 3.07
N ASN A 29 19.39 2.47 2.56
CA ASN A 29 19.27 1.94 1.21
C ASN A 29 18.06 2.55 0.51
N VAL A 30 18.31 3.32 -0.56
CA VAL A 30 17.27 4.00 -1.32
C VAL A 30 16.18 3.05 -1.86
N ARG A 31 16.53 1.78 -2.14
CA ARG A 31 15.55 0.80 -2.64
C ARG A 31 14.40 0.57 -1.68
N TYR A 32 14.64 0.68 -0.37
CA TYR A 32 13.64 0.45 0.67
C TYR A 32 12.99 1.74 1.18
N LYS A 33 13.51 2.89 0.77
CA LYS A 33 12.92 4.17 1.18
C LYS A 33 11.53 4.32 0.56
N GLY A 34 10.52 4.48 1.41
CA GLY A 34 9.14 4.61 0.95
C GLY A 34 8.57 3.33 0.35
N ILE A 35 9.04 2.16 0.80
CA ILE A 35 8.64 0.86 0.25
C ILE A 35 7.13 0.62 0.36
N GLY A 36 6.49 1.11 1.43
CA GLY A 36 5.04 0.99 1.59
C GLY A 36 4.30 1.68 0.45
N LYS A 37 4.66 2.94 0.18
CA LYS A 37 4.07 3.69 -0.93
C LYS A 37 4.37 3.04 -2.28
N LYS A 38 5.56 2.47 -2.45
CA LYS A 38 5.94 1.75 -3.68
C LYS A 38 5.06 0.52 -3.89
N ARG A 39 4.74 -0.23 -2.82
CA ARG A 39 3.80 -1.35 -2.89
C ARG A 39 2.42 -0.90 -3.35
N ALA A 40 1.91 0.19 -2.77
CA ALA A 40 0.63 0.75 -3.15
C ALA A 40 0.64 1.19 -4.62
N GLY A 41 1.73 1.78 -5.09
CA GLY A 41 1.89 2.20 -6.48
C GLY A 41 1.84 1.05 -7.47
N GLN A 42 2.40 -0.11 -7.10
CA GLN A 42 2.32 -1.31 -7.95
C GLN A 42 0.88 -1.81 -8.07
N VAL A 43 0.13 -1.81 -6.98
CA VAL A 43 -1.28 -2.19 -6.99
C VAL A 43 -2.10 -1.22 -7.84
N LYS A 44 -1.82 0.08 -7.72
CA LYS A 44 -2.46 1.10 -8.56
C LYS A 44 -2.29 0.80 -10.04
N ARG A 45 -1.08 0.44 -10.47
CA ARG A 45 -0.80 0.10 -11.88
C ARG A 45 -1.66 -1.06 -12.36
N LEU A 46 -1.85 -2.08 -11.52
CA LEU A 46 -2.68 -3.23 -11.85
C LEU A 46 -4.15 -2.84 -12.02
N ILE A 47 -4.64 -1.96 -11.14
CA ILE A 47 -6.03 -1.47 -11.21
C ILE A 47 -6.23 -0.59 -12.44
N GLU A 48 -5.28 0.28 -12.75
CA GLU A 48 -5.31 1.10 -13.97
C GLU A 48 -5.32 0.23 -15.23
N ALA A 49 -4.51 -0.82 -15.25
CA ALA A 49 -4.47 -1.77 -16.36
C ALA A 49 -5.81 -2.49 -16.55
N ALA A 50 -6.62 -2.60 -15.50
CA ALA A 50 -7.97 -3.18 -15.57
C ALA A 50 -9.02 -2.16 -16.03
N GLY A 51 -8.63 -0.91 -16.37
CA GLY A 51 -9.51 0.08 -16.97
C GLY A 51 -10.06 1.16 -16.05
N ILE A 52 -9.54 1.26 -14.81
CA ILE A 52 -9.95 2.31 -13.88
C ILE A 52 -9.11 3.57 -14.14
N ALA A 53 -9.77 4.73 -14.22
CA ALA A 53 -9.10 6.00 -14.45
C ALA A 53 -8.14 6.34 -13.31
N PRO A 54 -6.91 6.81 -13.59
CA PRO A 54 -5.91 7.09 -12.56
C PRO A 54 -6.35 8.09 -11.51
N GLU A 55 -7.14 9.09 -11.87
CA GLU A 55 -7.60 10.13 -10.96
C GLU A 55 -8.60 9.64 -9.91
N ARG A 56 -9.11 8.43 -10.07
CA ARG A 56 -9.99 7.79 -9.08
C ARG A 56 -9.22 7.02 -8.02
N ILE A 57 -7.89 6.91 -8.17
CA ILE A 57 -7.05 6.08 -7.32
C ILE A 57 -5.97 6.95 -6.69
N MET A 58 -5.96 7.01 -5.37
CA MET A 58 -4.93 7.69 -4.60
C MET A 58 -3.98 6.67 -3.98
N VAL A 59 -2.71 7.04 -3.85
CA VAL A 59 -1.69 6.19 -3.25
C VAL A 59 -1.07 6.93 -2.07
N SER A 60 -0.97 6.24 -0.94
CA SER A 60 -0.25 6.76 0.22
C SER A 60 0.59 5.67 0.87
N GLY A 61 1.55 6.08 1.68
CA GLY A 61 2.39 5.17 2.43
C GLY A 61 2.33 5.49 3.91
N ARG A 62 2.11 4.50 4.73
CA ARG A 62 2.19 4.62 6.19
C ARG A 62 3.45 3.99 6.75
N GLU A 63 4.21 3.32 5.89
CA GLU A 63 5.43 2.63 6.25
C GLU A 63 5.18 1.68 7.44
N ASN A 64 5.91 1.83 8.56
CA ASN A 64 5.71 1.02 9.76
C ASN A 64 4.87 1.70 10.84
N THR A 65 4.18 2.81 10.52
CA THR A 65 3.47 3.61 11.53
C THR A 65 2.11 3.05 11.94
N ASP A 66 1.59 2.08 11.19
CA ASP A 66 0.28 1.47 11.45
C ASP A 66 0.39 -0.05 11.30
N PRO A 67 1.12 -0.73 12.20
CA PRO A 67 1.36 -2.16 12.08
C PRO A 67 0.11 -2.99 12.37
N ALA A 68 -0.09 -4.05 11.59
CA ALA A 68 -1.13 -5.05 11.86
C ALA A 68 -0.77 -5.89 13.09
N SER A 69 0.53 -6.05 13.37
CA SER A 69 1.04 -6.77 14.53
C SER A 69 2.29 -6.06 15.05
N THR A 70 2.41 -5.98 16.38
CA THR A 70 3.58 -5.39 17.04
C THR A 70 4.58 -6.46 17.50
N ARG A 71 4.29 -7.74 17.23
CA ARG A 71 5.21 -8.82 17.61
C ARG A 71 6.48 -8.79 16.76
N ASP A 72 7.60 -9.13 17.41
CA ASP A 72 8.87 -9.26 16.71
C ASP A 72 9.05 -10.70 16.25
N SER A 73 8.49 -11.03 15.10
CA SER A 73 8.61 -12.34 14.48
C SER A 73 8.46 -12.20 12.97
N GLU A 74 8.91 -13.20 12.20
CA GLU A 74 8.75 -13.17 10.74
C GLU A 74 7.27 -13.19 10.33
N ILE A 75 6.43 -13.91 11.06
CA ILE A 75 4.99 -13.93 10.79
C ILE A 75 4.40 -12.52 10.97
N ALA A 76 4.74 -11.85 12.07
CA ALA A 76 4.28 -10.49 12.34
C ALA A 76 4.81 -9.50 11.31
N ARG A 77 6.09 -9.60 10.92
CA ARG A 77 6.67 -8.76 9.87
C ARG A 77 5.95 -8.96 8.55
N ALA A 78 5.65 -10.21 8.19
CA ALA A 78 4.89 -10.51 6.97
C ALA A 78 3.50 -9.87 6.98
N GLN A 79 2.83 -9.85 8.12
CA GLN A 79 1.54 -9.18 8.29
C GLN A 79 1.63 -7.67 8.09
N ASN A 80 2.78 -7.07 8.41
CA ASN A 80 3.01 -5.63 8.26
C ASN A 80 3.41 -5.23 6.84
N ARG A 81 3.93 -6.16 6.05
CA ARG A 81 4.24 -5.95 4.62
C ARG A 81 2.96 -6.12 3.81
N ARG A 82 2.12 -5.09 3.80
CA ARG A 82 0.79 -5.19 3.22
C ARG A 82 0.32 -3.91 2.55
N VAL A 83 -0.79 -4.04 1.85
CA VAL A 83 -1.54 -2.93 1.27
C VAL A 83 -2.96 -3.00 1.82
N THR A 84 -3.50 -1.85 2.21
CA THR A 84 -4.90 -1.73 2.63
C THR A 84 -5.63 -0.76 1.70
N PHE A 85 -6.97 -0.86 1.67
CA PHE A 85 -7.81 -0.06 0.78
C PHE A 85 -8.82 0.73 1.59
N LEU A 86 -8.96 2.01 1.26
CA LEU A 86 -9.95 2.89 1.84
C LEU A 86 -10.86 3.41 0.72
N VAL A 87 -12.16 3.24 0.89
CA VAL A 87 -13.14 3.76 -0.07
C VAL A 87 -13.47 5.20 0.28
N LYS A 88 -13.46 6.06 -0.69
CA LYS A 88 -13.71 7.49 -0.54
C LYS A 88 -14.97 7.93 -1.27
#